data_bb683aef971edfa8879097c1ed6a8cbf
#
_entry.id   bb683aef971edfa8879097c1ed6a8cbf
#
_cell.length_a   1.000
_cell.length_b   1.000
_cell.length_c   1.000
_cell.angle_alpha   90.00
_cell.angle_beta   90.00
_cell.angle_gamma   90.00
#
_symmetry.space_group_name_H-M   'P 1'
#
loop_
_entity.id
_entity.type
_entity.pdbx_description
1 polymer ?
#
loop_
_entity_poly.entity_id
_entity_poly.type
_entity_poly.pdbx_seq_one_letter_code
_entity_poly.pdbx_strand_id
1 'polypeptide(L)'
;LLNASTEGEPTADLLIRTSSLHGTTVEGEIIPTLIDEIPMIAVMAAFAEGTTVIKDAQELKVKESDRIAVMAENLSAMGVDITPTADGMIINGGRVPHGARIQSHLDHRIAMSFAVAALASDGETEIIGSDCVNISYPTFYQDLFKLAE
;
A
#
# COMPACT_ATOMS: atom_id res chain seq x y z
N LEU A 1 -12.87 -12.71 -10.50
CA LEU A 1 -14.15 -12.01 -10.50
C LEU A 1 -15.28 -13.01 -10.72
N LEU A 2 -16.38 -12.85 -9.98
CA LEU A 2 -17.60 -13.62 -10.13
C LEU A 2 -18.76 -12.65 -10.44
N ASN A 3 -19.80 -13.12 -11.11
CA ASN A 3 -21.01 -12.33 -11.36
C ASN A 3 -20.74 -10.93 -11.94
N ALA A 4 -19.75 -10.81 -12.83
CA ALA A 4 -19.38 -9.54 -13.44
C ALA A 4 -20.51 -9.03 -14.36
N SER A 5 -20.85 -7.74 -14.24
CA SER A 5 -21.79 -7.03 -15.10
C SER A 5 -21.14 -5.74 -15.61
N THR A 6 -21.42 -5.41 -16.86
CA THR A 6 -21.02 -4.15 -17.52
C THR A 6 -22.22 -3.28 -17.87
N GLU A 7 -23.43 -3.65 -17.39
CA GLU A 7 -24.63 -2.83 -17.54
C GLU A 7 -24.59 -1.66 -16.54
N GLY A 8 -24.40 -0.45 -17.04
CA GLY A 8 -24.17 0.74 -16.20
C GLY A 8 -22.72 0.81 -15.70
N GLU A 9 -22.51 1.11 -14.42
CA GLU A 9 -21.19 1.02 -13.81
C GLU A 9 -20.79 -0.44 -13.66
N PRO A 10 -19.53 -0.82 -14.00
CA PRO A 10 -19.05 -2.19 -13.87
C PRO A 10 -19.11 -2.66 -12.42
N THR A 11 -19.71 -3.81 -12.18
CA THR A 11 -19.79 -4.46 -10.86
C THR A 11 -19.35 -5.90 -10.94
N ALA A 12 -18.81 -6.44 -9.84
CA ALA A 12 -18.45 -7.86 -9.73
C ALA A 12 -18.32 -8.27 -8.26
N ASP A 13 -18.46 -9.57 -8.00
CA ASP A 13 -18.03 -10.16 -6.74
C ASP A 13 -16.55 -10.53 -6.81
N LEU A 14 -15.81 -10.30 -5.73
CA LEU A 14 -14.39 -10.61 -5.62
C LEU A 14 -14.20 -11.85 -4.75
N LEU A 15 -13.61 -12.90 -5.33
CA LEU A 15 -13.09 -14.02 -4.56
C LEU A 15 -11.58 -13.84 -4.38
N ILE A 16 -11.17 -13.58 -3.13
CA ILE A 16 -9.76 -13.39 -2.77
C ILE A 16 -9.28 -14.63 -2.02
N ARG A 17 -8.12 -15.15 -2.39
CA ARG A 17 -7.47 -16.29 -1.75
C ARG A 17 -6.02 -15.98 -1.47
N THR A 18 -5.47 -16.54 -0.39
CA THR A 18 -4.04 -16.50 -0.10
C THR A 18 -3.25 -17.03 -1.30
N SER A 19 -2.21 -16.33 -1.67
CA SER A 19 -1.30 -16.72 -2.76
C SER A 19 0.12 -16.23 -2.46
N SER A 20 1.12 -16.83 -3.12
CA SER A 20 2.48 -16.31 -3.13
C SER A 20 2.55 -15.14 -4.09
N LEU A 21 2.99 -13.99 -3.58
CA LEU A 21 3.19 -12.79 -4.39
C LEU A 21 4.62 -12.79 -4.95
N HIS A 22 4.77 -12.30 -6.17
CA HIS A 22 6.07 -12.15 -6.83
C HIS A 22 6.25 -10.73 -7.33
N GLY A 23 7.50 -10.26 -7.31
CA GLY A 23 7.89 -8.96 -7.83
C GLY A 23 7.50 -8.79 -9.29
N THR A 24 7.14 -7.58 -9.67
CA THR A 24 6.68 -7.22 -11.01
C THR A 24 7.03 -5.77 -11.34
N THR A 25 6.81 -5.37 -12.60
CA THR A 25 6.89 -3.96 -12.99
C THR A 25 5.47 -3.40 -13.16
N VAL A 26 5.22 -2.25 -12.53
CA VAL A 26 3.98 -1.46 -12.64
C VAL A 26 4.35 -0.13 -13.26
N GLU A 27 3.97 0.08 -14.52
CA GLU A 27 4.38 1.25 -15.32
C GLU A 27 3.36 1.59 -16.43
N GLY A 28 3.49 2.77 -17.03
CA GLY A 28 2.77 3.18 -18.21
C GLY A 28 1.29 3.49 -17.99
N GLU A 29 0.43 3.11 -18.93
CA GLU A 29 -0.97 3.56 -19.00
C GLU A 29 -1.83 3.11 -17.81
N ILE A 30 -1.40 2.11 -17.04
CA ILE A 30 -2.14 1.65 -15.85
C ILE A 30 -1.94 2.58 -14.64
N ILE A 31 -0.84 3.33 -14.59
CA ILE A 31 -0.50 4.18 -13.43
C ILE A 31 -1.60 5.18 -13.07
N PRO A 32 -2.18 5.95 -14.00
CA PRO A 32 -3.25 6.88 -13.65
C PRO A 32 -4.46 6.22 -13.01
N THR A 33 -4.77 4.97 -13.37
CA THR A 33 -5.90 4.22 -12.81
C THR A 33 -5.59 3.60 -11.45
N LEU A 34 -4.31 3.43 -11.12
CA LEU A 34 -3.81 2.85 -9.86
C LEU A 34 -3.19 3.87 -8.92
N ILE A 35 -3.15 5.15 -9.28
CA ILE A 35 -2.34 6.14 -8.57
C ILE A 35 -2.62 6.19 -7.07
N ASP A 36 -3.85 6.03 -6.68
CA ASP A 36 -4.27 6.07 -5.29
C ASP A 36 -4.08 4.72 -4.56
N GLU A 37 -3.94 3.62 -5.30
CA GLU A 37 -3.68 2.27 -4.80
C GLU A 37 -2.18 1.96 -4.71
N ILE A 38 -1.31 2.79 -5.30
CA ILE A 38 0.15 2.57 -5.28
C ILE A 38 0.72 2.38 -3.87
N PRO A 39 0.29 3.12 -2.83
CA PRO A 39 0.76 2.85 -1.46
C PRO A 39 0.50 1.42 -1.01
N MET A 40 -0.69 0.87 -1.29
CA MET A 40 -1.01 -0.51 -0.96
C MET A 40 -0.24 -1.52 -1.83
N ILE A 41 -0.05 -1.21 -3.11
CA ILE A 41 0.78 -2.03 -4.03
C ILE A 41 2.22 -2.09 -3.52
N ALA A 42 2.78 -0.99 -3.03
CA ALA A 42 4.12 -0.95 -2.45
C ALA A 42 4.23 -1.78 -1.16
N VAL A 43 3.18 -1.77 -0.32
CA VAL A 43 3.09 -2.67 0.84
C VAL A 43 3.08 -4.13 0.38
N MET A 44 2.24 -4.49 -0.59
CA MET A 44 2.20 -5.86 -1.13
C MET A 44 3.57 -6.27 -1.72
N ALA A 45 4.28 -5.36 -2.37
CA ALA A 45 5.62 -5.57 -2.91
C ALA A 45 6.65 -5.90 -1.83
N ALA A 46 6.52 -5.33 -0.63
CA ALA A 46 7.42 -5.63 0.49
C ALA A 46 7.34 -7.10 0.93
N PHE A 47 6.17 -7.73 0.79
CA PHE A 47 5.97 -9.14 1.10
C PHE A 47 6.16 -10.07 -0.10
N ALA A 48 6.21 -9.53 -1.33
CA ALA A 48 6.35 -10.30 -2.55
C ALA A 48 7.80 -10.80 -2.72
N GLU A 49 7.96 -12.03 -3.22
CA GLU A 49 9.29 -12.57 -3.54
C GLU A 49 9.88 -11.86 -4.76
N GLY A 50 11.11 -11.36 -4.61
CA GLY A 50 11.84 -10.69 -5.69
C GLY A 50 11.65 -9.17 -5.69
N THR A 51 11.89 -8.55 -6.85
CA THR A 51 11.90 -7.09 -7.01
C THR A 51 10.63 -6.59 -7.69
N THR A 52 9.98 -5.62 -7.08
CA THR A 52 8.91 -4.82 -7.70
C THR A 52 9.45 -3.46 -8.09
N VAL A 53 9.15 -3.03 -9.31
CA VAL A 53 9.52 -1.71 -9.83
C VAL A 53 8.25 -0.94 -10.18
N ILE A 54 8.08 0.24 -9.58
CA ILE A 54 6.98 1.18 -9.88
C ILE A 54 7.60 2.39 -10.59
N LYS A 55 7.08 2.75 -11.76
CA LYS A 55 7.55 3.87 -12.59
C LYS A 55 6.38 4.72 -13.08
N ASP A 56 6.70 5.83 -13.73
CA ASP A 56 5.73 6.76 -14.34
C ASP A 56 4.70 7.32 -13.33
N ALA A 57 5.00 7.24 -12.03
CA ALA A 57 4.11 7.60 -10.93
C ALA A 57 4.51 8.92 -10.24
N GLN A 58 5.13 9.86 -10.98
CA GLN A 58 5.59 11.15 -10.43
C GLN A 58 4.46 11.97 -9.80
N GLU A 59 3.20 11.74 -10.17
CA GLU A 59 2.03 12.40 -9.58
C GLU A 59 1.90 12.12 -8.08
N LEU A 60 2.45 11.00 -7.59
CA LEU A 60 2.49 10.66 -6.16
C LEU A 60 3.19 11.71 -5.29
N LYS A 61 4.09 12.53 -5.88
CA LYS A 61 4.83 13.57 -5.15
C LYS A 61 3.99 14.79 -4.80
N VAL A 62 2.85 14.96 -5.46
CA VAL A 62 1.98 16.14 -5.32
C VAL A 62 0.59 15.78 -4.79
N LYS A 63 0.46 14.62 -4.15
CA LYS A 63 -0.76 14.20 -3.43
C LYS A 63 -0.81 14.87 -2.04
N GLU A 64 -1.55 14.33 -1.09
CA GLU A 64 -1.64 14.82 0.29
C GLU A 64 -0.26 14.88 0.98
N SER A 65 0.64 14.00 0.55
CA SER A 65 2.05 13.97 0.92
C SER A 65 2.90 13.63 -0.33
N ASP A 66 4.23 13.77 -0.24
CA ASP A 66 5.11 13.10 -1.22
C ASP A 66 5.10 11.60 -0.92
N ARG A 67 4.12 10.87 -1.52
CA ARG A 67 3.90 9.46 -1.26
C ARG A 67 5.10 8.59 -1.62
N ILE A 68 5.95 8.99 -2.58
CA ILE A 68 7.17 8.24 -2.91
C ILE A 68 8.15 8.31 -1.73
N ALA A 69 8.41 9.52 -1.23
CA ALA A 69 9.31 9.73 -0.11
C ALA A 69 8.78 9.07 1.18
N VAL A 70 7.49 9.26 1.48
CA VAL A 70 6.86 8.74 2.69
C VAL A 70 6.79 7.21 2.70
N MET A 71 6.51 6.58 1.55
CA MET A 71 6.56 5.12 1.43
C MET A 71 7.98 4.58 1.65
N ALA A 72 9.00 5.25 1.06
CA ALA A 72 10.38 4.86 1.25
C ALA A 72 10.82 5.01 2.72
N GLU A 73 10.47 6.11 3.38
CA GLU A 73 10.73 6.34 4.80
C GLU A 73 10.16 5.19 5.67
N ASN A 74 8.87 4.94 5.54
CA ASN A 74 8.16 4.01 6.41
C ASN A 74 8.50 2.54 6.12
N LEU A 75 8.59 2.11 4.86
CA LEU A 75 8.99 0.74 4.52
C LEU A 75 10.44 0.47 4.92
N SER A 76 11.36 1.45 4.79
CA SER A 76 12.72 1.31 5.30
C SER A 76 12.74 1.18 6.83
N ALA A 77 11.88 1.92 7.55
CA ALA A 77 11.76 1.80 9.01
C ALA A 77 11.26 0.40 9.42
N MET A 78 10.50 -0.29 8.58
CA MET A 78 10.07 -1.68 8.75
C MET A 78 11.10 -2.72 8.26
N GLY A 79 12.30 -2.28 7.84
CA GLY A 79 13.38 -3.15 7.39
C GLY A 79 13.27 -3.63 5.94
N VAL A 80 12.40 -3.03 5.14
CA VAL A 80 12.26 -3.33 3.71
C VAL A 80 13.35 -2.62 2.90
N ASP A 81 13.95 -3.34 1.97
CA ASP A 81 14.90 -2.76 1.01
C ASP A 81 14.13 -2.03 -0.10
N ILE A 82 14.03 -0.73 0.03
CA ILE A 82 13.33 0.16 -0.89
C ILE A 82 14.21 1.33 -1.32
N THR A 83 14.18 1.63 -2.61
CA THR A 83 14.89 2.77 -3.21
C THR A 83 13.88 3.66 -3.94
N PRO A 84 13.65 4.91 -3.47
CA PRO A 84 12.83 5.86 -4.21
C PRO A 84 13.54 6.31 -5.49
N THR A 85 12.77 6.51 -6.57
CA THR A 85 13.26 7.06 -7.84
C THR A 85 12.64 8.42 -8.14
N ALA A 86 13.00 9.01 -9.25
CA ALA A 86 12.45 10.30 -9.65
C ALA A 86 10.92 10.26 -9.85
N ASP A 87 10.38 9.12 -10.27
CA ASP A 87 9.00 8.91 -10.69
C ASP A 87 8.35 7.66 -10.10
N GLY A 88 8.96 7.06 -9.06
CA GLY A 88 8.43 5.84 -8.45
C GLY A 88 9.34 5.25 -7.39
N MET A 89 9.44 3.92 -7.34
CA MET A 89 10.23 3.20 -6.35
C MET A 89 10.60 1.79 -6.80
N ILE A 90 11.71 1.27 -6.27
CA ILE A 90 12.17 -0.11 -6.43
C ILE A 90 12.11 -0.77 -5.05
N ILE A 91 11.44 -1.90 -4.95
CA ILE A 91 11.20 -2.60 -3.69
C ILE A 91 11.68 -4.04 -3.84
N ASN A 92 12.64 -4.44 -3.00
CA ASN A 92 13.13 -5.81 -2.90
C ASN A 92 12.46 -6.49 -1.70
N GLY A 93 11.43 -7.26 -1.97
CA GLY A 93 10.61 -7.93 -0.96
C GLY A 93 11.10 -9.35 -0.63
N GLY A 94 10.17 -10.17 -0.13
CA GLY A 94 10.42 -11.58 0.19
C GLY A 94 10.91 -11.84 1.63
N ARG A 95 10.93 -10.81 2.48
CA ARG A 95 11.12 -10.95 3.92
C ARG A 95 9.91 -10.36 4.65
N VAL A 96 9.55 -10.94 5.77
CA VAL A 96 8.50 -10.36 6.62
C VAL A 96 9.05 -9.05 7.23
N PRO A 97 8.40 -7.89 6.97
CA PRO A 97 8.75 -6.64 7.61
C PRO A 97 8.56 -6.72 9.13
N HIS A 98 9.31 -5.94 9.88
CA HIS A 98 9.10 -5.83 11.32
C HIS A 98 8.27 -4.60 11.68
N GLY A 99 7.63 -4.61 12.84
CA GLY A 99 6.91 -3.47 13.38
C GLY A 99 7.80 -2.25 13.54
N ALA A 100 7.21 -1.06 13.33
CA ALA A 100 7.94 0.20 13.38
C ALA A 100 7.01 1.37 13.77
N ARG A 101 7.63 2.52 14.02
CA ARG A 101 6.91 3.78 14.17
C ARG A 101 6.73 4.44 12.81
N ILE A 102 5.49 4.47 12.33
CA ILE A 102 5.08 4.93 11.01
C ILE A 102 4.62 6.39 11.06
N GLN A 103 5.10 7.21 10.15
CA GLN A 103 4.67 8.59 9.99
C GLN A 103 3.64 8.67 8.85
N SER A 104 2.36 8.92 9.17
CA SER A 104 1.34 9.04 8.14
C SER A 104 1.45 10.33 7.32
N HIS A 105 2.12 11.35 7.86
CA HIS A 105 2.13 12.72 7.33
C HIS A 105 0.73 13.26 7.04
N LEU A 106 -0.27 12.79 7.82
CA LEU A 106 -1.70 13.08 7.68
C LEU A 106 -2.31 12.63 6.34
N ASP A 107 -1.63 11.75 5.63
CA ASP A 107 -2.13 11.09 4.42
C ASP A 107 -2.87 9.80 4.82
N HIS A 108 -4.19 9.80 4.59
CA HIS A 108 -5.06 8.69 4.96
C HIS A 108 -4.71 7.39 4.24
N ARG A 109 -4.22 7.45 2.98
CA ARG A 109 -3.82 6.26 2.23
C ARG A 109 -2.54 5.64 2.77
N ILE A 110 -1.60 6.47 3.23
CA ILE A 110 -0.41 6.01 3.95
C ILE A 110 -0.83 5.32 5.26
N ALA A 111 -1.64 5.99 6.08
CA ALA A 111 -2.08 5.42 7.35
C ALA A 111 -2.80 4.06 7.17
N MET A 112 -3.73 3.97 6.21
CA MET A 112 -4.45 2.72 5.93
C MET A 112 -3.54 1.62 5.40
N SER A 113 -2.62 1.93 4.48
CA SER A 113 -1.69 0.95 3.90
C SER A 113 -0.78 0.34 4.97
N PHE A 114 -0.24 1.16 5.88
CA PHE A 114 0.62 0.67 6.96
C PHE A 114 -0.16 -0.01 8.09
N ALA A 115 -1.43 0.32 8.30
CA ALA A 115 -2.30 -0.45 9.19
C ALA A 115 -2.52 -1.89 8.68
N VAL A 116 -2.70 -2.05 7.38
CA VAL A 116 -2.78 -3.38 6.75
C VAL A 116 -1.43 -4.09 6.80
N ALA A 117 -0.31 -3.39 6.52
CA ALA A 117 1.03 -3.95 6.62
C ALA A 117 1.32 -4.50 8.02
N ALA A 118 0.90 -3.78 9.08
CA ALA A 118 1.09 -4.17 10.47
C ALA A 118 0.47 -5.53 10.82
N LEU A 119 -0.66 -5.89 10.19
CA LEU A 119 -1.31 -7.19 10.42
C LEU A 119 -0.48 -8.39 9.95
N ALA A 120 0.43 -8.17 9.00
CA ALA A 120 1.27 -9.22 8.42
C ALA A 120 2.76 -9.08 8.80
N SER A 121 3.11 -8.09 9.64
CA SER A 121 4.47 -7.81 10.08
C SER A 121 4.77 -8.40 11.46
N ASP A 122 6.05 -8.63 11.76
CA ASP A 122 6.48 -9.11 13.07
C ASP A 122 6.61 -7.94 14.07
N GLY A 123 5.98 -8.08 15.24
CA GLY A 123 6.08 -7.10 16.32
C GLY A 123 5.03 -6.00 16.27
N GLU A 124 5.26 -4.92 17.02
CA GLU A 124 4.28 -3.84 17.20
C GLU A 124 4.53 -2.70 16.21
N THR A 125 3.46 -2.12 15.68
CA THR A 125 3.51 -0.94 14.81
C THR A 125 2.68 0.20 15.42
N GLU A 126 3.31 1.38 15.55
CA GLU A 126 2.66 2.62 15.97
C GLU A 126 2.46 3.52 14.75
N ILE A 127 1.24 3.98 14.48
CA ILE A 127 0.95 4.89 13.38
C ILE A 127 0.63 6.29 13.91
N ILE A 128 1.54 7.22 13.66
CA ILE A 128 1.39 8.61 14.06
C ILE A 128 0.46 9.33 13.09
N GLY A 129 -0.52 10.06 13.64
CA GLY A 129 -1.53 10.76 12.85
C GLY A 129 -2.58 9.82 12.23
N SER A 130 -2.83 8.66 12.84
CA SER A 130 -3.77 7.64 12.36
C SER A 130 -5.20 8.13 12.16
N ASP A 131 -5.61 9.19 12.87
CA ASP A 131 -6.96 9.77 12.77
C ASP A 131 -7.26 10.39 11.38
N CYS A 132 -6.25 10.64 10.56
CA CYS A 132 -6.43 11.16 9.21
C CYS A 132 -7.28 10.24 8.31
N VAL A 133 -7.41 8.96 8.64
CA VAL A 133 -8.28 8.02 7.90
C VAL A 133 -9.76 8.43 7.95
N ASN A 134 -10.17 9.18 8.96
CA ASN A 134 -11.56 9.67 9.09
C ASN A 134 -11.99 10.59 7.94
N ILE A 135 -11.04 11.15 7.19
CA ILE A 135 -11.31 12.00 6.02
C ILE A 135 -12.03 11.23 4.91
N SER A 136 -11.65 9.97 4.68
CA SER A 136 -12.18 9.17 3.58
C SER A 136 -12.87 7.89 4.02
N TYR A 137 -12.48 7.30 5.16
CA TYR A 137 -13.02 6.03 5.65
C TYR A 137 -13.14 6.03 7.18
N PRO A 138 -14.16 6.68 7.76
CA PRO A 138 -14.30 6.86 9.21
C PRO A 138 -14.38 5.55 10.02
N THR A 139 -14.86 4.46 9.42
CA THR A 139 -14.98 3.15 10.08
C THR A 139 -13.82 2.21 9.79
N PHE A 140 -12.77 2.67 9.11
CA PHE A 140 -11.67 1.82 8.61
C PHE A 140 -11.09 0.89 9.68
N TYR A 141 -10.68 1.41 10.84
CA TYR A 141 -10.08 0.58 11.88
C TYR A 141 -11.06 -0.43 12.47
N GLN A 142 -12.34 -0.04 12.61
CA GLN A 142 -13.38 -0.96 13.09
C GLN A 142 -13.59 -2.12 12.12
N ASP A 143 -13.60 -1.83 10.82
CA ASP A 143 -13.80 -2.83 9.79
C ASP A 143 -12.54 -3.70 9.60
N LEU A 144 -11.34 -3.10 9.69
CA LEU A 144 -10.07 -3.82 9.65
C LEU A 144 -9.97 -4.86 10.77
N PHE A 145 -10.29 -4.48 12.02
CA PHE A 145 -10.21 -5.40 13.16
C PHE A 145 -11.25 -6.50 13.08
N LYS A 146 -12.46 -6.24 12.58
CA LYS A 146 -13.47 -7.30 12.33
C LYS A 146 -13.00 -8.34 11.30
N LEU A 147 -12.18 -7.94 10.33
CA LEU A 147 -11.65 -8.84 9.30
C LEU A 147 -10.40 -9.60 9.78
N ALA A 148 -9.74 -9.14 10.84
CA ALA A 148 -8.54 -9.74 11.40
C ALA A 148 -8.83 -10.75 12.53
N GLU A 149 -10.08 -10.82 13.04
CA GLU A 149 -10.57 -11.81 14.00
C GLU A 149 -10.86 -13.17 13.30
#